data_91f384a8a4a374fb1557d149c25f4508
#
_entry.id   91f384a8a4a374fb1557d149c25f4508
#
_cell.length_a   1.000
_cell.length_b   1.000
_cell.length_c   1.000
_cell.angle_alpha   90.00
_cell.angle_beta   90.00
_cell.angle_gamma   90.00
#
_symmetry.space_group_name_H-M   'P 1'
#
loop_
_entity.id
_entity.type
_entity.pdbx_description
1 polymer ?
#
loop_
_entity_poly.entity_id
_entity_poly.type
_entity_poly.pdbx_seq_one_letter_code
_entity_poly.pdbx_strand_id
1 'polypeptide(L)'
;MAFALMLGSTLFWMLRLPVPMAQEVARAVFSVDAARCIVVPILDLFYTERAVELACRMGRQQNAGIVLAYVVEVPRLLTLDTPLTPEVEERSQQALRHARSIVARHGLKVETTTVRAREAGEGIGRVVEAYKGDMVVLGMQTVEHRVPGVFARTADALLRHPPCEVLIDSMPG
;
A
#
# COMPACT_ATOMS: atom_id res chain seq x y z
N MET A 1 24.04 23.39 -54.18
CA MET A 1 23.15 24.14 -53.26
C MET A 1 21.99 23.28 -52.72
N ALA A 2 21.31 22.44 -53.50
CA ALA A 2 20.19 21.61 -53.05
C ALA A 2 20.57 20.57 -51.99
N PHE A 3 21.75 19.97 -52.03
CA PHE A 3 22.22 18.97 -51.10
C PHE A 3 22.45 19.50 -49.68
N ALA A 4 22.93 20.74 -49.54
CA ALA A 4 23.15 21.38 -48.24
C ALA A 4 21.82 21.73 -47.53
N LEU A 5 20.78 22.03 -48.27
CA LEU A 5 19.44 22.31 -47.74
C LEU A 5 18.74 21.05 -47.24
N MET A 6 18.93 19.91 -47.92
CA MET A 6 18.40 18.62 -47.47
C MET A 6 19.09 18.14 -46.20
N LEU A 7 20.42 18.26 -46.12
CA LEU A 7 21.17 17.88 -44.91
C LEU A 7 20.80 18.77 -43.72
N GLY A 8 20.63 20.08 -43.91
CA GLY A 8 20.19 21.00 -42.86
C GLY A 8 18.77 20.68 -42.33
N SER A 9 17.87 20.33 -43.25
CA SER A 9 16.49 19.97 -42.87
C SER A 9 16.41 18.67 -42.07
N THR A 10 17.18 17.65 -42.44
CA THR A 10 17.24 16.35 -41.70
C THR A 10 17.92 16.51 -40.35
N LEU A 11 18.99 17.30 -40.24
CA LEU A 11 19.64 17.61 -38.98
C LEU A 11 18.71 18.42 -38.07
N PHE A 12 17.99 19.38 -38.56
CA PHE A 12 17.02 20.17 -37.80
C PHE A 12 15.87 19.30 -37.31
N TRP A 13 15.43 18.29 -38.08
CA TRP A 13 14.39 17.36 -37.67
C TRP A 13 14.87 16.36 -36.60
N MET A 14 16.14 15.90 -36.68
CA MET A 14 16.77 15.04 -35.68
C MET A 14 17.09 15.75 -34.35
N LEU A 15 17.35 17.06 -34.39
CA LEU A 15 17.63 17.91 -33.23
C LEU A 15 16.36 18.50 -32.57
N ARG A 16 15.15 18.14 -33.02
CA ARG A 16 13.94 18.47 -32.28
C ARG A 16 13.99 17.77 -30.96
N LEU A 17 14.32 18.51 -29.89
CA LEU A 17 14.21 18.08 -28.51
C LEU A 17 12.83 17.49 -28.27
N PRO A 18 12.73 16.33 -27.60
CA PRO A 18 11.44 15.77 -27.22
C PRO A 18 10.67 16.83 -26.43
N VAL A 19 9.39 16.98 -26.77
CA VAL A 19 8.49 17.90 -26.06
C VAL A 19 8.57 17.55 -24.58
N PRO A 20 8.92 18.48 -23.68
CA PRO A 20 8.96 18.19 -22.25
C PRO A 20 7.58 17.69 -21.82
N MET A 21 7.55 16.56 -21.13
CA MET A 21 6.30 16.03 -20.57
C MET A 21 5.62 17.12 -19.75
N ALA A 22 4.31 17.28 -19.91
CA ALA A 22 3.54 18.24 -19.14
C ALA A 22 3.83 18.02 -17.64
N GLN A 23 3.99 19.10 -16.87
CA GLN A 23 4.33 19.04 -15.43
C GLN A 23 3.35 18.19 -14.63
N GLU A 24 2.09 18.07 -15.06
CA GLU A 24 1.08 17.21 -14.45
C GLU A 24 1.40 15.72 -14.60
N VAL A 25 1.88 15.30 -15.79
CA VAL A 25 2.30 13.92 -16.05
C VAL A 25 3.58 13.61 -15.28
N ALA A 26 4.52 14.55 -15.21
CA ALA A 26 5.72 14.40 -14.39
C ALA A 26 5.39 14.27 -12.89
N ARG A 27 4.42 15.05 -12.37
CA ARG A 27 3.96 14.91 -10.98
C ARG A 27 3.31 13.56 -10.71
N ALA A 28 2.48 13.05 -11.63
CA ALA A 28 1.86 11.73 -11.48
C ALA A 28 2.90 10.61 -11.47
N VAL A 29 3.93 10.68 -12.31
CA VAL A 29 5.04 9.71 -12.33
C VAL A 29 5.88 9.81 -11.06
N PHE A 30 6.19 11.03 -10.60
CA PHE A 30 6.98 11.22 -9.37
C PHE A 30 6.21 10.87 -8.07
N SER A 31 4.88 10.91 -8.05
CA SER A 31 4.12 10.52 -6.86
C SER A 31 4.19 9.02 -6.60
N VAL A 32 4.21 8.21 -7.64
CA VAL A 32 4.36 6.74 -7.54
C VAL A 32 5.79 6.33 -7.16
N ASP A 33 6.79 7.11 -7.57
CA ASP A 33 8.21 6.82 -7.29
C ASP A 33 8.68 7.31 -5.90
N ALA A 34 7.83 7.96 -5.12
CA ALA A 34 8.23 8.67 -3.90
C ALA A 34 7.76 8.00 -2.59
N ALA A 35 7.12 6.83 -2.63
CA ALA A 35 6.70 6.17 -1.40
C ALA A 35 7.91 5.79 -0.55
N ARG A 36 7.98 6.36 0.66
CA ARG A 36 9.03 6.09 1.66
C ARG A 36 8.56 5.16 2.77
N CYS A 37 7.26 5.12 2.99
CA CYS A 37 6.62 4.32 4.02
C CYS A 37 5.35 3.66 3.46
N ILE A 38 5.37 2.34 3.35
CA ILE A 38 4.25 1.54 2.85
C ILE A 38 3.57 0.86 4.03
N VAL A 39 2.30 1.14 4.24
CA VAL A 39 1.49 0.53 5.28
C VAL A 39 0.75 -0.68 4.70
N VAL A 40 0.91 -1.84 5.36
CA VAL A 40 0.20 -3.07 4.99
C VAL A 40 -0.70 -3.47 6.15
N PRO A 41 -2.02 -3.22 6.04
CA PRO A 41 -2.97 -3.65 7.07
C PRO A 41 -3.18 -5.16 7.01
N ILE A 42 -3.16 -5.78 8.18
CA ILE A 42 -3.40 -7.21 8.40
C ILE A 42 -4.79 -7.35 9.00
N LEU A 43 -5.75 -7.75 8.18
CA LEU A 43 -7.14 -7.97 8.60
C LEU A 43 -7.45 -9.47 8.74
N ASP A 44 -6.71 -10.32 8.04
CA ASP A 44 -6.76 -11.78 8.12
C ASP A 44 -5.45 -12.40 7.64
N LEU A 45 -5.09 -13.56 8.20
CA LEU A 45 -3.82 -14.27 7.91
C LEU A 45 -3.66 -14.67 6.44
N PHE A 46 -4.73 -15.13 5.81
CA PHE A 46 -4.66 -15.69 4.46
C PHE A 46 -4.51 -14.65 3.34
N TYR A 47 -4.99 -13.45 3.55
CA TYR A 47 -5.01 -12.41 2.52
C TYR A 47 -3.81 -11.45 2.59
N THR A 48 -3.06 -11.56 3.68
CA THR A 48 -1.97 -10.64 3.99
C THR A 48 -0.67 -10.97 3.28
N GLU A 49 -0.36 -12.26 3.05
CA GLU A 49 0.94 -12.68 2.52
C GLU A 49 1.25 -12.05 1.16
N ARG A 50 0.28 -12.06 0.25
CA ARG A 50 0.46 -11.49 -1.08
C ARG A 50 0.60 -9.97 -1.05
N ALA A 51 -0.19 -9.29 -0.23
CA ALA A 51 -0.09 -7.84 -0.06
C ALA A 51 1.28 -7.45 0.51
N VAL A 52 1.78 -8.21 1.50
CA VAL A 52 3.13 -8.02 2.04
C VAL A 52 4.20 -8.24 0.97
N GLU A 53 4.09 -9.30 0.18
CA GLU A 53 5.03 -9.59 -0.91
C GLU A 53 5.03 -8.48 -1.98
N LEU A 54 3.84 -7.98 -2.34
CA LEU A 54 3.70 -6.87 -3.28
C LEU A 54 4.31 -5.58 -2.72
N ALA A 55 4.00 -5.24 -1.46
CA ALA A 55 4.59 -4.11 -0.76
C ALA A 55 6.13 -4.21 -0.69
N CYS A 56 6.67 -5.42 -0.44
CA CYS A 56 8.11 -5.64 -0.43
C CYS A 56 8.75 -5.41 -1.79
N ARG A 57 8.12 -5.89 -2.88
CA ARG A 57 8.63 -5.63 -4.24
C ARG A 57 8.67 -4.16 -4.57
N MET A 58 7.62 -3.42 -4.23
CA MET A 58 7.57 -1.97 -4.41
C MET A 58 8.57 -1.26 -3.51
N GLY A 59 8.61 -1.64 -2.23
CA GLY A 59 9.54 -1.06 -1.25
C GLY A 59 11.01 -1.21 -1.63
N ARG A 60 11.40 -2.34 -2.23
CA ARG A 60 12.77 -2.54 -2.73
C ARG A 60 13.13 -1.58 -3.85
N GLN A 61 12.22 -1.30 -4.76
CA GLN A 61 12.47 -0.38 -5.88
C GLN A 61 12.63 1.06 -5.38
N GLN A 62 11.90 1.44 -4.33
CA GLN A 62 11.83 2.80 -3.83
C GLN A 62 12.64 3.03 -2.55
N ASN A 63 13.28 1.99 -2.02
CA ASN A 63 13.96 2.00 -0.71
C ASN A 63 13.01 2.43 0.44
N ALA A 64 11.75 2.02 0.37
CA ALA A 64 10.72 2.33 1.34
C ALA A 64 10.77 1.39 2.56
N GLY A 65 10.41 1.91 3.73
CA GLY A 65 10.12 1.10 4.91
C GLY A 65 8.72 0.49 4.83
N ILE A 66 8.51 -0.65 5.51
CA ILE A 66 7.23 -1.33 5.59
C ILE A 66 6.68 -1.22 7.02
N VAL A 67 5.43 -0.82 7.15
CA VAL A 67 4.69 -0.86 8.42
C VAL A 67 3.59 -1.90 8.32
N LEU A 68 3.69 -2.93 9.14
CA LEU A 68 2.68 -3.99 9.24
C LEU A 68 1.72 -3.63 10.38
N ALA A 69 0.46 -3.39 10.07
CA ALA A 69 -0.53 -2.96 11.04
C ALA A 69 -1.63 -4.02 11.22
N TYR A 70 -1.65 -4.72 12.35
CA TYR A 70 -2.76 -5.59 12.68
C TYR A 70 -3.92 -4.74 13.21
N VAL A 71 -5.07 -4.80 12.54
CA VAL A 71 -6.25 -4.00 12.90
C VAL A 71 -7.28 -4.86 13.59
N VAL A 72 -7.61 -4.49 14.83
CA VAL A 72 -8.65 -5.14 15.63
C VAL A 72 -9.90 -4.26 15.62
N GLU A 73 -10.97 -4.76 15.01
CA GLU A 73 -12.28 -4.10 15.12
C GLU A 73 -12.90 -4.40 16.50
N VAL A 74 -13.17 -3.35 17.26
CA VAL A 74 -13.77 -3.44 18.59
C VAL A 74 -15.27 -3.17 18.50
N PRO A 75 -16.13 -4.12 18.90
CA PRO A 75 -17.59 -3.92 18.92
C PRO A 75 -17.99 -2.65 19.69
N ARG A 76 -19.07 -1.99 19.28
CA ARG A 76 -19.53 -0.74 19.90
C ARG A 76 -19.94 -0.89 21.37
N LEU A 77 -20.25 -2.11 21.80
CA LEU A 77 -20.60 -2.41 23.20
C LEU A 77 -19.39 -2.40 24.15
N LEU A 78 -18.18 -2.48 23.62
CA LEU A 78 -16.93 -2.46 24.38
C LEU A 78 -16.24 -1.11 24.23
N THR A 79 -15.44 -0.70 25.20
CA THR A 79 -14.59 0.50 25.05
C THR A 79 -13.36 0.17 24.21
N LEU A 80 -12.78 1.16 23.54
CA LEU A 80 -11.56 0.96 22.75
C LEU A 80 -10.35 0.58 23.63
N ASP A 81 -10.41 0.92 24.91
CA ASP A 81 -9.36 0.61 25.90
C ASP A 81 -9.52 -0.77 26.55
N THR A 82 -10.62 -1.49 26.27
CA THR A 82 -10.83 -2.84 26.78
C THR A 82 -9.64 -3.71 26.38
N PRO A 83 -8.99 -4.41 27.34
CA PRO A 83 -7.89 -5.32 27.03
C PRO A 83 -8.30 -6.34 25.97
N LEU A 84 -7.39 -6.64 25.05
CA LEU A 84 -7.62 -7.71 24.08
C LEU A 84 -7.71 -9.04 24.82
N THR A 85 -8.55 -9.94 24.34
CA THR A 85 -8.54 -11.30 24.86
C THR A 85 -7.21 -11.97 24.49
N PRO A 86 -6.70 -12.91 25.32
CA PRO A 86 -5.44 -13.59 25.05
C PRO A 86 -5.39 -14.22 23.65
N GLU A 87 -6.52 -14.75 23.17
CA GLU A 87 -6.60 -15.37 21.85
C GLU A 87 -6.42 -14.35 20.72
N VAL A 88 -6.99 -13.15 20.85
CA VAL A 88 -6.84 -12.07 19.86
C VAL A 88 -5.42 -11.53 19.89
N GLU A 89 -4.85 -11.38 21.07
CA GLU A 89 -3.47 -10.92 21.22
C GLU A 89 -2.48 -11.93 20.61
N GLU A 90 -2.62 -13.21 20.90
CA GLU A 90 -1.78 -14.27 20.34
C GLU A 90 -1.92 -14.34 18.81
N ARG A 91 -3.15 -14.26 18.28
CA ARG A 91 -3.41 -14.25 16.84
C ARG A 91 -2.76 -13.04 16.16
N SER A 92 -2.88 -11.86 16.76
CA SER A 92 -2.27 -10.64 16.21
C SER A 92 -0.75 -10.74 16.18
N GLN A 93 -0.13 -11.24 17.25
CA GLN A 93 1.31 -11.43 17.31
C GLN A 93 1.79 -12.49 16.32
N GLN A 94 1.05 -13.59 16.16
CA GLN A 94 1.37 -14.63 15.18
C GLN A 94 1.33 -14.09 13.75
N ALA A 95 0.27 -13.36 13.39
CA ALA A 95 0.12 -12.74 12.08
C ALA A 95 1.25 -11.74 11.79
N LEU A 96 1.56 -10.87 12.75
CA LEU A 96 2.66 -9.90 12.63
C LEU A 96 4.02 -10.58 12.51
N ARG A 97 4.30 -11.63 13.30
CA ARG A 97 5.55 -12.39 13.18
C ARG A 97 5.68 -13.05 11.81
N HIS A 98 4.60 -13.63 11.30
CA HIS A 98 4.58 -14.26 10.00
C HIS A 98 4.84 -13.22 8.88
N ALA A 99 4.10 -12.13 8.85
CA ALA A 99 4.28 -11.05 7.87
C ALA A 99 5.68 -10.43 7.95
N ARG A 100 6.20 -10.20 9.17
CA ARG A 100 7.57 -9.71 9.38
C ARG A 100 8.63 -10.64 8.79
N SER A 101 8.42 -11.97 8.86
CA SER A 101 9.35 -12.94 8.28
C SER A 101 9.43 -12.81 6.76
N ILE A 102 8.33 -12.44 6.09
CA ILE A 102 8.30 -12.17 4.66
C ILE A 102 9.13 -10.92 4.35
N VAL A 103 8.90 -9.81 5.06
CA VAL A 103 9.64 -8.56 4.85
C VAL A 103 11.14 -8.74 5.11
N ALA A 104 11.51 -9.49 6.14
CA ALA A 104 12.91 -9.77 6.48
C ALA A 104 13.65 -10.48 5.34
N ARG A 105 12.99 -11.39 4.61
CA ARG A 105 13.59 -12.07 3.43
C ARG A 105 13.92 -11.09 2.30
N HIS A 106 13.23 -9.96 2.23
CA HIS A 106 13.49 -8.89 1.25
C HIS A 106 14.55 -7.88 1.71
N GLY A 107 15.04 -7.99 2.96
CA GLY A 107 16.05 -7.08 3.52
C GLY A 107 15.55 -5.66 3.76
N LEU A 108 14.24 -5.45 3.88
CA LEU A 108 13.64 -4.15 4.12
C LEU A 108 13.51 -3.84 5.61
N LYS A 109 13.48 -2.55 5.94
CA LYS A 109 13.10 -2.09 7.28
C LYS A 109 11.63 -2.37 7.52
N VAL A 110 11.29 -2.92 8.69
CA VAL A 110 9.92 -3.27 9.04
C VAL A 110 9.59 -2.81 10.45
N GLU A 111 8.46 -2.14 10.59
CA GLU A 111 7.82 -1.85 11.86
C GLU A 111 6.51 -2.61 11.97
N THR A 112 6.12 -2.96 13.19
CA THR A 112 4.89 -3.70 13.43
C THR A 112 4.08 -2.99 14.51
N THR A 113 2.77 -2.89 14.30
CA THR A 113 1.85 -2.28 15.26
C THR A 113 0.52 -3.02 15.30
N THR A 114 -0.16 -2.95 16.43
CA THR A 114 -1.55 -3.39 16.57
C THR A 114 -2.41 -2.17 16.92
N VAL A 115 -3.45 -1.93 16.12
CA VAL A 115 -4.35 -0.81 16.32
C VAL A 115 -5.76 -1.31 16.57
N ARG A 116 -6.46 -0.68 17.51
CA ARG A 116 -7.87 -0.93 17.81
C ARG A 116 -8.73 0.18 17.23
N ALA A 117 -9.78 -0.17 16.51
CA ALA A 117 -10.67 0.78 15.90
C ALA A 117 -12.11 0.28 15.89
N ARG A 118 -13.08 1.16 15.65
CA ARG A 118 -14.47 0.75 15.43
C ARG A 118 -14.66 0.13 14.06
N GLU A 119 -13.93 0.67 13.10
CA GLU A 119 -13.91 0.23 11.71
C GLU A 119 -12.46 0.13 11.25
N ALA A 120 -12.14 -0.89 10.46
CA ALA A 120 -10.76 -1.14 10.03
C ALA A 120 -10.19 0.03 9.22
N GLY A 121 -11.01 0.68 8.38
CA GLY A 121 -10.58 1.85 7.62
C GLY A 121 -10.12 3.01 8.49
N GLU A 122 -10.82 3.30 9.61
CA GLU A 122 -10.42 4.29 10.60
C GLU A 122 -9.08 3.93 11.27
N GLY A 123 -8.93 2.65 11.63
CA GLY A 123 -7.68 2.15 12.21
C GLY A 123 -6.50 2.32 11.27
N ILE A 124 -6.68 1.99 10.00
CA ILE A 124 -5.65 2.17 8.96
C ILE A 124 -5.29 3.65 8.80
N GLY A 125 -6.28 4.54 8.73
CA GLY A 125 -6.05 6.00 8.64
C GLY A 125 -5.16 6.51 9.77
N ARG A 126 -5.43 6.10 11.04
CA ARG A 126 -4.60 6.45 12.19
C ARG A 126 -3.16 5.93 12.09
N VAL A 127 -2.96 4.73 11.55
CA VAL A 127 -1.61 4.20 11.32
C VAL A 127 -0.89 5.01 10.25
N VAL A 128 -1.55 5.33 9.14
CA VAL A 128 -0.99 6.16 8.08
C VAL A 128 -0.53 7.51 8.64
N GLU A 129 -1.35 8.15 9.46
CA GLU A 129 -1.02 9.43 10.10
C GLU A 129 0.18 9.29 11.07
N ALA A 130 0.15 8.29 11.94
CA ALA A 130 1.18 8.07 12.96
C ALA A 130 2.56 7.76 12.37
N TYR A 131 2.60 6.98 11.29
CA TYR A 131 3.84 6.54 10.63
C TYR A 131 4.18 7.37 9.39
N LYS A 132 3.37 8.37 9.05
CA LYS A 132 3.50 9.19 7.83
C LYS A 132 3.55 8.30 6.58
N GLY A 133 2.59 7.35 6.51
CA GLY A 133 2.51 6.42 5.40
C GLY A 133 2.16 7.14 4.10
N ASP A 134 2.91 6.85 3.05
CA ASP A 134 2.68 7.42 1.71
C ASP A 134 1.74 6.52 0.89
N MET A 135 1.70 5.24 1.23
CA MET A 135 0.91 4.25 0.50
C MET A 135 0.33 3.19 1.43
N VAL A 136 -0.90 2.77 1.15
CA VAL A 136 -1.52 1.58 1.76
C VAL A 136 -1.64 0.49 0.72
N VAL A 137 -1.15 -0.72 1.03
CA VAL A 137 -1.33 -1.91 0.19
C VAL A 137 -2.29 -2.87 0.87
N LEU A 138 -3.52 -2.95 0.37
CA LEU A 138 -4.57 -3.81 0.88
C LEU A 138 -4.72 -5.05 -0.02
N GLY A 139 -4.43 -6.24 0.52
CA GLY A 139 -4.67 -7.50 -0.17
C GLY A 139 -6.06 -8.04 0.10
N MET A 140 -6.74 -8.50 -0.94
CA MET A 140 -7.99 -9.20 -0.78
C MET A 140 -8.08 -10.40 -1.73
N GLN A 141 -8.70 -11.47 -1.25
CA GLN A 141 -9.04 -12.64 -2.04
C GLN A 141 -10.55 -12.72 -2.23
N THR A 142 -10.96 -12.97 -3.44
CA THR A 142 -12.36 -13.26 -3.74
C THR A 142 -12.60 -14.74 -3.47
N VAL A 143 -13.47 -15.04 -2.50
CA VAL A 143 -13.89 -16.42 -2.20
C VAL A 143 -15.26 -16.64 -2.79
N GLU A 144 -15.44 -17.65 -3.65
CA GLU A 144 -16.71 -17.96 -4.29
C GLU A 144 -17.37 -16.72 -4.96
N HIS A 145 -16.58 -15.88 -5.63
CA HIS A 145 -17.03 -14.62 -6.24
C HIS A 145 -17.59 -13.59 -5.23
N ARG A 146 -17.31 -13.74 -3.94
CA ARG A 146 -17.69 -12.78 -2.90
C ARG A 146 -16.46 -12.24 -2.19
N VAL A 147 -16.45 -10.94 -2.00
CA VAL A 147 -15.45 -10.26 -1.16
C VAL A 147 -15.90 -10.39 0.29
N PRO A 148 -15.06 -10.86 1.23
CA PRO A 148 -15.40 -10.89 2.64
C PRO A 148 -15.87 -9.52 3.15
N GLY A 149 -16.94 -9.49 3.95
CA GLY A 149 -17.62 -8.24 4.33
C GLY A 149 -16.72 -7.21 5.02
N VAL A 150 -15.72 -7.65 5.79
CA VAL A 150 -14.74 -6.75 6.43
C VAL A 150 -13.89 -6.06 5.37
N PHE A 151 -13.38 -6.81 4.39
CA PHE A 151 -12.57 -6.24 3.30
C PHE A 151 -13.37 -5.28 2.43
N ALA A 152 -14.61 -5.64 2.07
CA ALA A 152 -15.47 -4.76 1.27
C ALA A 152 -15.71 -3.42 1.96
N ARG A 153 -16.03 -3.43 3.26
CA ARG A 153 -16.20 -2.21 4.04
C ARG A 153 -14.91 -1.40 4.17
N THR A 154 -13.80 -2.09 4.42
CA THR A 154 -12.48 -1.43 4.55
C THR A 154 -12.03 -0.81 3.24
N ALA A 155 -12.16 -1.53 2.14
CA ALA A 155 -11.83 -1.02 0.81
C ALA A 155 -12.73 0.17 0.43
N ASP A 156 -14.05 0.08 0.65
CA ASP A 156 -14.98 1.18 0.41
C ASP A 156 -14.64 2.42 1.26
N ALA A 157 -14.34 2.25 2.55
CA ALA A 157 -13.93 3.34 3.42
C ALA A 157 -12.65 4.03 2.95
N LEU A 158 -11.62 3.25 2.59
CA LEU A 158 -10.35 3.78 2.11
C LEU A 158 -10.48 4.46 0.74
N LEU A 159 -11.35 3.96 -0.14
CA LEU A 159 -11.57 4.57 -1.45
C LEU A 159 -12.41 5.84 -1.38
N ARG A 160 -13.33 5.95 -0.42
CA ARG A 160 -14.13 7.18 -0.22
C ARG A 160 -13.32 8.31 0.40
N HIS A 161 -12.43 7.98 1.34
CA HIS A 161 -11.62 8.97 2.07
C HIS A 161 -10.19 8.42 2.17
N PRO A 162 -9.43 8.44 1.06
CA PRO A 162 -8.09 7.87 1.05
C PRO A 162 -7.15 8.71 1.93
N PRO A 163 -6.51 8.10 2.96
CA PRO A 163 -5.55 8.81 3.80
C PRO A 163 -4.22 9.10 3.07
N CYS A 164 -3.92 8.30 2.06
CA CYS A 164 -2.77 8.40 1.18
C CYS A 164 -3.06 7.62 -0.10
N GLU A 165 -2.05 7.31 -0.92
CA GLU A 165 -2.23 6.41 -2.06
C GLU A 165 -2.68 5.01 -1.60
N VAL A 166 -3.72 4.45 -2.25
CA VAL A 166 -4.28 3.14 -1.87
C VAL A 166 -4.16 2.18 -3.05
N LEU A 167 -3.41 1.10 -2.83
CA LEU A 167 -3.32 -0.02 -3.76
C LEU A 167 -4.13 -1.19 -3.23
N ILE A 168 -5.06 -1.69 -4.03
CA ILE A 168 -5.84 -2.89 -3.70
C ILE A 168 -5.38 -4.02 -4.62
N ASP A 169 -4.78 -5.04 -4.01
CA ASP A 169 -4.41 -6.29 -4.71
C ASP A 169 -5.54 -7.31 -4.56
N SER A 170 -6.22 -7.62 -5.64
CA SER A 170 -7.29 -8.61 -5.68
C SER A 170 -6.87 -9.86 -6.42
N MET A 171 -7.10 -11.03 -5.82
CA MET A 171 -6.94 -12.31 -6.51
C MET A 171 -8.30 -12.88 -6.91
N PRO A 172 -8.46 -13.33 -8.15
CA PRO A 172 -9.58 -14.21 -8.48
C PRO A 172 -9.44 -15.50 -7.69
N GLY A 173 -10.54 -15.97 -7.08
CA GLY A 173 -10.62 -17.26 -6.39
C GLY A 173 -10.62 -18.42 -7.35
#